data_1a85a0b01c15b787299a3c0db37f5e52
#
_entry.id   1a85a0b01c15b787299a3c0db37f5e52
#
_cell.length_a   1.000
_cell.length_b   1.000
_cell.length_c   1.000
_cell.angle_alpha   90.00
_cell.angle_beta   90.00
_cell.angle_gamma   90.00
#
_symmetry.space_group_name_H-M   'P 1'
#
loop_
_entity.id
_entity.type
_entity.pdbx_description
1 polymer ?
#
loop_
_entity_poly.entity_id
_entity_poly.type
_entity_poly.pdbx_seq_one_letter_code
_entity_poly.pdbx_strand_id
1 'polypeptide(L)'
;MPSLSGINILFVIISLFVLLIGITYQPLPENFPQPWKYRFLSYWAHQIDRLGYYSEQMNLFNRIDLIRNLHYLSIGLFQKRHPECRLKVYDRKIANVSVRIYEPEELIDYEKKTAIIYFHGGGFLLGSIETYDQATYLMANLTRTTLIAVEYRLAPEHRFPSGLKDCLSVSRELFENGYDYQINSNRIIISGDSAGGNLALVVSHSLINDGYKPYLLSLLYPSLQFFDFTLPSYRMYLKQNILGVLNENNLISMVSLLSENDIQITEDIFFNLHVSIDDKKKLYPFIDPNKYLSISHEFNETQQGNKNLVNNLKFLLSPLMSPLLVSDQQLIQLPKILLFTTEFDILRDEGFIFASRLNSLNKTIYHHHFSNAFHGAHVFLYGPLRFEVAHQMIEHTAQIIINHL
;
A
#
# COMPACT_ATOMS: atom_id res chain seq x y z
N MET A 1 50.68 -8.77 21.97
CA MET A 1 50.49 -7.45 21.33
C MET A 1 49.89 -7.72 19.95
N PRO A 2 48.77 -7.10 19.55
CA PRO A 2 48.29 -7.24 18.20
C PRO A 2 49.36 -6.67 17.23
N SER A 3 49.59 -7.35 16.13
CA SER A 3 50.55 -6.88 15.15
C SER A 3 50.13 -5.52 14.56
N LEU A 4 51.08 -4.65 14.19
CA LEU A 4 50.78 -3.36 13.55
C LEU A 4 49.81 -3.48 12.38
N SER A 5 49.82 -4.62 11.66
CA SER A 5 48.83 -4.97 10.61
C SER A 5 47.43 -5.15 11.12
N GLY A 6 47.25 -5.75 12.31
CA GLY A 6 45.93 -5.96 12.92
C GLY A 6 45.31 -4.64 13.41
N ILE A 7 46.10 -3.72 13.92
CA ILE A 7 45.66 -2.37 14.35
C ILE A 7 45.20 -1.57 13.13
N ASN A 8 45.92 -1.63 12.02
CA ASN A 8 45.56 -0.94 10.77
C ASN A 8 44.24 -1.49 10.19
N ILE A 9 44.05 -2.80 10.21
CA ILE A 9 42.80 -3.43 9.73
C ILE A 9 41.62 -3.00 10.61
N LEU A 10 41.77 -3.01 11.93
CA LEU A 10 40.70 -2.58 12.85
C LEU A 10 40.38 -1.09 12.64
N PHE A 11 41.36 -0.23 12.46
CA PHE A 11 41.16 1.18 12.17
C PHE A 11 40.39 1.40 10.87
N VAL A 12 40.75 0.67 9.79
CA VAL A 12 40.04 0.72 8.51
C VAL A 12 38.58 0.26 8.66
N ILE A 13 38.35 -0.83 9.39
CA ILE A 13 36.98 -1.33 9.65
C ILE A 13 36.14 -0.29 10.41
N ILE A 14 36.72 0.30 11.47
CA ILE A 14 36.05 1.36 12.26
C ILE A 14 35.76 2.57 11.38
N SER A 15 36.73 3.00 10.57
CA SER A 15 36.57 4.15 9.68
C SER A 15 35.50 3.91 8.62
N LEU A 16 35.45 2.71 8.03
CA LEU A 16 34.42 2.32 7.09
C LEU A 16 33.03 2.24 7.76
N PHE A 17 32.97 1.76 9.00
CA PHE A 17 31.74 1.71 9.78
C PHE A 17 31.22 3.10 10.13
N VAL A 18 32.09 4.01 10.59
CA VAL A 18 31.75 5.41 10.87
C VAL A 18 31.31 6.13 9.59
N LEU A 19 32.01 5.89 8.47
CA LEU A 19 31.62 6.42 7.16
C LEU A 19 30.24 5.91 6.73
N LEU A 20 30.00 4.61 6.90
CA LEU A 20 28.69 4.00 6.58
C LEU A 20 27.56 4.61 7.44
N ILE A 21 27.80 4.77 8.75
CA ILE A 21 26.84 5.46 9.63
C ILE A 21 26.58 6.88 9.15
N GLY A 22 27.65 7.64 8.82
CA GLY A 22 27.52 9.02 8.35
C GLY A 22 26.73 9.13 7.04
N ILE A 23 26.99 8.22 6.09
CA ILE A 23 26.29 8.20 4.80
C ILE A 23 24.83 7.76 4.93
N THR A 24 24.54 6.84 5.85
CA THR A 24 23.19 6.33 6.07
C THR A 24 22.40 7.17 7.10
N TYR A 25 23.07 8.15 7.73
CA TYR A 25 22.41 8.95 8.76
C TYR A 25 21.29 9.78 8.16
N GLN A 26 20.09 9.53 8.67
CA GLN A 26 18.88 10.29 8.37
C GLN A 26 18.21 10.63 9.71
N PRO A 27 17.88 11.90 9.98
CA PRO A 27 17.14 12.25 11.17
C PRO A 27 15.76 11.59 11.12
N LEU A 28 15.43 10.83 12.13
CA LEU A 28 14.13 10.16 12.29
C LEU A 28 13.49 10.67 13.58
N PRO A 29 12.15 10.67 13.67
CA PRO A 29 11.44 10.96 14.91
C PRO A 29 11.91 10.06 16.06
N GLU A 30 11.86 10.57 17.31
CA GLU A 30 12.36 9.84 18.49
C GLU A 30 11.72 8.46 18.67
N ASN A 31 10.42 8.35 18.36
CA ASN A 31 9.65 7.10 18.52
C ASN A 31 9.68 6.20 17.29
N PHE A 32 10.56 6.46 16.31
CA PHE A 32 10.61 5.64 15.11
C PHE A 32 11.09 4.21 15.43
N PRO A 33 10.41 3.15 14.93
CA PRO A 33 10.77 1.77 15.27
C PRO A 33 12.09 1.37 14.64
N GLN A 34 12.99 0.82 15.46
CA GLN A 34 14.28 0.28 15.02
C GLN A 34 15.03 1.19 14.03
N PRO A 35 15.34 2.46 14.40
CA PRO A 35 15.73 3.53 13.48
C PRO A 35 17.00 3.22 12.67
N TRP A 36 17.94 2.45 13.22
CA TRP A 36 19.16 2.07 12.52
C TRP A 36 18.89 1.11 11.37
N LYS A 37 17.98 0.14 11.54
CA LYS A 37 17.56 -0.77 10.46
C LYS A 37 16.84 -0.02 9.35
N TYR A 38 15.98 0.93 9.75
CA TYR A 38 15.24 1.73 8.80
C TYR A 38 16.17 2.63 7.98
N ARG A 39 17.17 3.29 8.62
CA ARG A 39 18.18 4.06 7.89
C ARG A 39 18.92 3.23 6.86
N PHE A 40 19.29 2.01 7.22
CA PHE A 40 19.93 1.06 6.30
C PHE A 40 19.00 0.70 5.13
N LEU A 41 17.74 0.34 5.43
CA LEU A 41 16.72 0.03 4.42
C LEU A 41 16.48 1.22 3.48
N SER A 42 16.29 2.40 4.02
CA SER A 42 16.07 3.64 3.28
C SER A 42 17.24 3.99 2.38
N TYR A 43 18.47 3.90 2.89
CA TYR A 43 19.69 4.11 2.11
C TYR A 43 19.76 3.16 0.91
N TRP A 44 19.56 1.86 1.14
CA TRP A 44 19.60 0.88 0.07
C TRP A 44 18.48 1.05 -0.96
N ALA A 45 17.28 1.39 -0.52
CA ALA A 45 16.18 1.71 -1.43
C ALA A 45 16.54 2.87 -2.37
N HIS A 46 17.17 3.94 -1.84
CA HIS A 46 17.66 5.04 -2.66
C HIS A 46 18.80 4.63 -3.62
N GLN A 47 19.75 3.78 -3.16
CA GLN A 47 20.82 3.31 -4.05
C GLN A 47 20.27 2.44 -5.20
N ILE A 48 19.30 1.58 -4.89
CA ILE A 48 18.61 0.76 -5.89
C ILE A 48 17.91 1.63 -6.93
N ASP A 49 17.19 2.64 -6.49
CA ASP A 49 16.51 3.58 -7.39
C ASP A 49 17.49 4.34 -8.28
N ARG A 50 18.59 4.85 -7.70
CA ARG A 50 19.66 5.51 -8.47
C ARG A 50 20.32 4.58 -9.49
N LEU A 51 20.62 3.35 -9.09
CA LEU A 51 21.17 2.34 -9.98
C LEU A 51 20.21 2.03 -11.14
N GLY A 52 18.92 1.91 -10.83
CA GLY A 52 17.89 1.75 -11.85
C GLY A 52 17.86 2.90 -12.84
N TYR A 53 17.88 4.14 -12.34
CA TYR A 53 17.91 5.33 -13.19
C TYR A 53 19.12 5.37 -14.13
N TYR A 54 20.35 5.17 -13.61
CA TYR A 54 21.54 5.17 -14.45
C TYR A 54 21.60 3.99 -15.41
N SER A 55 21.12 2.82 -14.99
CA SER A 55 21.04 1.63 -15.84
C SER A 55 20.13 1.88 -17.05
N GLU A 56 18.99 2.52 -16.84
CA GLU A 56 18.07 2.88 -17.91
C GLU A 56 18.66 3.92 -18.86
N GLN A 57 19.34 4.97 -18.34
CA GLN A 57 20.04 5.96 -19.17
C GLN A 57 21.16 5.33 -20.03
N MET A 58 21.79 4.27 -19.56
CA MET A 58 22.81 3.52 -20.26
C MET A 58 22.25 2.43 -21.20
N ASN A 59 20.92 2.27 -21.27
CA ASN A 59 20.22 1.20 -21.99
C ASN A 59 20.68 -0.22 -21.58
N LEU A 60 21.04 -0.42 -20.31
CA LEU A 60 21.47 -1.71 -19.79
C LEU A 60 20.30 -2.55 -19.29
N PHE A 61 19.46 -1.98 -18.43
CA PHE A 61 18.28 -2.62 -17.85
C PHE A 61 17.16 -1.59 -17.69
N ASN A 62 15.91 -2.06 -17.77
CA ASN A 62 14.75 -1.25 -17.41
C ASN A 62 14.77 -0.96 -15.90
N ARG A 63 14.55 0.30 -15.51
CA ARG A 63 14.57 0.75 -14.12
C ARG A 63 13.60 -0.02 -13.25
N ILE A 64 12.35 -0.17 -13.70
CA ILE A 64 11.32 -0.81 -12.90
C ILE A 64 11.58 -2.30 -12.71
N ASP A 65 12.10 -3.00 -13.72
CA ASP A 65 12.45 -4.41 -13.62
C ASP A 65 13.59 -4.63 -12.63
N LEU A 66 14.61 -3.75 -12.63
CA LEU A 66 15.67 -3.81 -11.66
C LEU A 66 15.16 -3.61 -10.24
N ILE A 67 14.30 -2.62 -10.01
CA ILE A 67 13.68 -2.36 -8.71
C ILE A 67 12.86 -3.57 -8.25
N ARG A 68 12.03 -4.15 -9.12
CA ARG A 68 11.22 -5.35 -8.81
C ARG A 68 12.09 -6.55 -8.42
N ASN A 69 13.14 -6.82 -9.19
CA ASN A 69 14.06 -7.92 -8.92
C ASN A 69 14.78 -7.73 -7.58
N LEU A 70 15.24 -6.52 -7.28
CA LEU A 70 15.91 -6.24 -6.01
C LEU A 70 14.95 -6.23 -4.83
N HIS A 71 13.71 -5.80 -5.03
CA HIS A 71 12.64 -5.93 -4.04
C HIS A 71 12.37 -7.42 -3.73
N TYR A 72 12.23 -8.24 -4.77
CA TYR A 72 12.08 -9.70 -4.61
C TYR A 72 13.26 -10.31 -3.84
N LEU A 73 14.51 -9.94 -4.19
CA LEU A 73 15.69 -10.43 -3.50
C LEU A 73 15.75 -10.01 -2.02
N SER A 74 15.27 -8.82 -1.69
CA SER A 74 15.31 -8.29 -0.33
C SER A 74 14.24 -8.87 0.61
N ILE A 75 13.07 -9.20 0.08
CA ILE A 75 11.92 -9.67 0.86
C ILE A 75 11.59 -11.13 0.53
N GLY A 76 11.49 -11.47 -0.76
CA GLY A 76 11.01 -12.77 -1.22
C GLY A 76 11.94 -13.95 -0.92
N LEU A 77 13.27 -13.73 -0.84
CA LEU A 77 14.23 -14.80 -0.56
C LEU A 77 14.20 -15.31 0.90
N PHE A 78 13.69 -14.52 1.83
CA PHE A 78 13.69 -14.86 3.25
C PHE A 78 12.39 -15.52 3.72
N GLN A 79 11.65 -16.14 2.81
CA GLN A 79 10.39 -16.80 3.13
C GLN A 79 10.60 -17.98 4.06
N LYS A 80 9.96 -17.94 5.22
CA LYS A 80 9.87 -19.09 6.13
C LYS A 80 8.41 -19.44 6.35
N ARG A 81 7.99 -20.59 5.86
CA ARG A 81 6.71 -21.17 6.26
C ARG A 81 6.88 -21.77 7.63
N HIS A 82 6.07 -21.36 8.58
CA HIS A 82 6.13 -21.87 9.94
C HIS A 82 5.69 -23.36 9.92
N PRO A 83 6.49 -24.31 10.46
CA PRO A 83 6.17 -25.74 10.37
C PRO A 83 4.89 -26.15 11.12
N GLU A 84 4.39 -25.30 12.02
CA GLU A 84 3.17 -25.55 12.78
C GLU A 84 1.90 -25.05 12.08
N CYS A 85 2.05 -24.38 10.95
CA CYS A 85 0.91 -23.83 10.22
C CYS A 85 0.31 -24.88 9.29
N ARG A 86 -0.95 -25.20 9.50
CA ARG A 86 -1.72 -26.16 8.70
C ARG A 86 -2.52 -25.44 7.62
N LEU A 87 -1.80 -24.90 6.63
CA LEU A 87 -2.40 -24.29 5.46
C LEU A 87 -1.99 -25.05 4.20
N LYS A 88 -2.96 -25.41 3.39
CA LYS A 88 -2.72 -25.83 2.00
C LYS A 88 -2.51 -24.56 1.17
N VAL A 89 -1.36 -24.45 0.49
CA VAL A 89 -1.02 -23.30 -0.34
C VAL A 89 -0.83 -23.78 -1.77
N TYR A 90 -1.55 -23.14 -2.70
CA TYR A 90 -1.46 -23.49 -4.13
C TYR A 90 -1.84 -22.31 -5.01
N ASP A 91 -1.25 -22.28 -6.21
CA ASP A 91 -1.52 -21.28 -7.22
C ASP A 91 -2.53 -21.82 -8.23
N ARG A 92 -3.44 -20.95 -8.70
CA ARG A 92 -4.38 -21.23 -9.77
C ARG A 92 -4.77 -19.95 -10.51
N LYS A 93 -5.58 -20.08 -11.55
CA LYS A 93 -6.21 -18.92 -12.19
C LYS A 93 -7.69 -18.84 -11.83
N ILE A 94 -8.14 -17.61 -11.52
CA ILE A 94 -9.53 -17.24 -11.34
C ILE A 94 -9.81 -16.10 -12.32
N ALA A 95 -10.82 -16.22 -13.18
CA ALA A 95 -11.12 -15.28 -14.26
C ALA A 95 -9.88 -14.90 -15.11
N ASN A 96 -9.03 -15.89 -15.42
CA ASN A 96 -7.73 -15.74 -16.11
C ASN A 96 -6.63 -14.95 -15.38
N VAL A 97 -6.86 -14.52 -14.15
CA VAL A 97 -5.86 -13.86 -13.28
C VAL A 97 -5.23 -14.90 -12.36
N SER A 98 -3.90 -14.87 -12.23
CA SER A 98 -3.19 -15.74 -11.29
C SER A 98 -3.49 -15.35 -9.86
N VAL A 99 -3.73 -16.33 -9.02
CA VAL A 99 -3.98 -16.13 -7.58
C VAL A 99 -3.25 -17.19 -6.78
N ARG A 100 -2.84 -16.86 -5.57
CA ARG A 100 -2.37 -17.83 -4.56
C ARG A 100 -3.43 -17.99 -3.49
N ILE A 101 -3.80 -19.23 -3.22
CA ILE A 101 -4.82 -19.58 -2.23
C ILE A 101 -4.12 -20.20 -1.01
N TYR A 102 -4.44 -19.67 0.15
CA TYR A 102 -4.05 -20.16 1.46
C TYR A 102 -5.29 -20.71 2.14
N GLU A 103 -5.44 -22.02 2.16
CA GLU A 103 -6.64 -22.70 2.65
C GLU A 103 -6.32 -23.43 3.97
N PRO A 104 -7.07 -23.18 5.08
CA PRO A 104 -6.94 -23.97 6.29
C PRO A 104 -7.23 -25.44 6.02
N GLU A 105 -6.38 -26.35 6.56
CA GLU A 105 -6.58 -27.81 6.42
C GLU A 105 -7.75 -28.31 7.26
N GLU A 106 -8.20 -27.52 8.23
CA GLU A 106 -9.34 -27.86 9.07
C GLU A 106 -10.65 -27.80 8.27
N LEU A 107 -11.49 -28.83 8.45
CA LEU A 107 -12.84 -28.81 7.87
C LEU A 107 -13.69 -27.79 8.62
N ILE A 108 -13.97 -26.67 7.94
CA ILE A 108 -14.88 -25.62 8.43
C ILE A 108 -16.23 -25.84 7.74
N ASP A 109 -17.31 -25.77 8.52
CA ASP A 109 -18.68 -25.75 7.97
C ASP A 109 -18.79 -24.65 6.91
N TYR A 110 -19.36 -25.01 5.75
CA TYR A 110 -19.50 -24.11 4.61
C TYR A 110 -20.14 -22.76 4.99
N GLU A 111 -21.19 -22.78 5.79
CA GLU A 111 -21.90 -21.55 6.22
C GLU A 111 -21.02 -20.61 7.01
N LYS A 112 -20.00 -21.11 7.69
CA LYS A 112 -19.02 -20.34 8.46
C LYS A 112 -17.74 -20.06 7.69
N LYS A 113 -17.57 -20.64 6.51
CA LYS A 113 -16.33 -20.51 5.73
C LYS A 113 -16.17 -19.11 5.17
N THR A 114 -15.33 -18.31 5.80
CA THR A 114 -15.01 -16.96 5.39
C THR A 114 -13.83 -16.95 4.44
N ALA A 115 -13.85 -16.08 3.44
CA ALA A 115 -12.73 -15.85 2.56
C ALA A 115 -12.26 -14.38 2.62
N ILE A 116 -10.96 -14.17 2.47
CA ILE A 116 -10.33 -12.85 2.31
C ILE A 116 -9.78 -12.78 0.89
N ILE A 117 -10.26 -11.85 0.08
CA ILE A 117 -9.61 -11.48 -1.19
C ILE A 117 -8.64 -10.36 -0.87
N TYR A 118 -7.35 -10.60 -1.13
CA TYR A 118 -6.28 -9.67 -0.76
C TYR A 118 -5.60 -9.09 -2.01
N PHE A 119 -5.52 -7.77 -2.07
CA PHE A 119 -4.79 -7.01 -3.07
C PHE A 119 -3.55 -6.41 -2.43
N HIS A 120 -2.37 -6.76 -2.94
CA HIS A 120 -1.10 -6.27 -2.40
C HIS A 120 -0.86 -4.79 -2.74
N GLY A 121 -0.04 -4.12 -1.93
CA GLY A 121 0.44 -2.77 -2.19
C GLY A 121 1.57 -2.73 -3.21
N GLY A 122 2.26 -1.59 -3.26
CA GLY A 122 3.40 -1.39 -4.15
C GLY A 122 3.18 -0.31 -5.21
N GLY A 123 2.26 0.65 -4.98
CA GLY A 123 2.05 1.82 -5.85
C GLY A 123 1.58 1.46 -7.25
N PHE A 124 0.91 0.32 -7.43
CA PHE A 124 0.48 -0.23 -8.73
C PHE A 124 1.64 -0.60 -9.69
N LEU A 125 2.90 -0.51 -9.22
CA LEU A 125 4.12 -0.75 -9.98
C LEU A 125 4.91 -1.94 -9.44
N LEU A 126 4.85 -2.17 -8.15
CA LEU A 126 5.64 -3.15 -7.39
C LEU A 126 4.72 -4.13 -6.68
N GLY A 127 5.32 -5.14 -6.07
CA GLY A 127 4.60 -6.17 -5.35
C GLY A 127 4.28 -7.37 -6.23
N SER A 128 4.01 -8.49 -5.58
CA SER A 128 3.58 -9.75 -6.19
C SER A 128 3.08 -10.68 -5.10
N ILE A 129 2.39 -11.76 -5.46
CA ILE A 129 2.04 -12.83 -4.52
C ILE A 129 3.28 -13.42 -3.83
N GLU A 130 4.46 -13.40 -4.49
CA GLU A 130 5.71 -13.89 -3.92
C GLU A 130 6.26 -12.96 -2.84
N THR A 131 6.29 -11.65 -3.08
CA THR A 131 6.81 -10.67 -2.11
C THR A 131 5.90 -10.51 -0.89
N TYR A 132 4.61 -10.81 -1.05
CA TYR A 132 3.60 -10.75 0.01
C TYR A 132 3.29 -12.09 0.67
N ASP A 133 3.88 -13.20 0.18
CA ASP A 133 3.57 -14.57 0.65
C ASP A 133 3.60 -14.72 2.17
N GLN A 134 4.57 -14.11 2.83
CA GLN A 134 4.73 -14.18 4.30
C GLN A 134 3.58 -13.49 5.04
N ALA A 135 3.21 -12.29 4.60
CA ALA A 135 2.17 -11.50 5.25
C ALA A 135 0.79 -12.13 5.05
N THR A 136 0.49 -12.57 3.83
CA THR A 136 -0.77 -13.24 3.49
C THR A 136 -0.88 -14.62 4.13
N TYR A 137 0.22 -15.37 4.16
CA TYR A 137 0.30 -16.66 4.87
C TYR A 137 0.02 -16.51 6.36
N LEU A 138 0.70 -15.56 7.03
CA LEU A 138 0.50 -15.31 8.45
C LEU A 138 -0.93 -14.82 8.74
N MET A 139 -1.47 -13.94 7.90
CA MET A 139 -2.85 -13.47 8.01
C MET A 139 -3.85 -14.62 7.90
N ALA A 140 -3.74 -15.46 6.88
CA ALA A 140 -4.61 -16.63 6.68
C ALA A 140 -4.52 -17.60 7.87
N ASN A 141 -3.31 -17.86 8.35
CA ASN A 141 -3.09 -18.75 9.49
C ASN A 141 -3.72 -18.23 10.79
N LEU A 142 -3.55 -16.95 11.08
CA LEU A 142 -4.09 -16.33 12.29
C LEU A 142 -5.62 -16.22 12.25
N THR A 143 -6.18 -15.83 11.11
CA THR A 143 -7.62 -15.66 10.97
C THR A 143 -8.39 -16.96 10.76
N ARG A 144 -7.69 -18.06 10.44
CA ARG A 144 -8.31 -19.35 10.05
C ARG A 144 -9.31 -19.19 8.90
N THR A 145 -9.05 -18.26 7.98
CA THR A 145 -9.87 -18.02 6.79
C THR A 145 -9.14 -18.46 5.53
N THR A 146 -9.88 -18.79 4.49
CA THR A 146 -9.27 -18.94 3.16
C THR A 146 -8.85 -17.56 2.67
N LEU A 147 -7.56 -17.35 2.34
CA LEU A 147 -7.08 -16.11 1.79
C LEU A 147 -6.69 -16.32 0.32
N ILE A 148 -7.16 -15.42 -0.55
CA ILE A 148 -6.89 -15.41 -1.99
C ILE A 148 -6.10 -14.14 -2.30
N ALA A 149 -4.78 -14.28 -2.49
CA ALA A 149 -3.91 -13.20 -2.92
C ALA A 149 -3.94 -13.09 -4.45
N VAL A 150 -4.22 -11.90 -4.95
CA VAL A 150 -4.43 -11.66 -6.37
C VAL A 150 -3.18 -11.07 -7.01
N GLU A 151 -2.65 -11.73 -8.05
CA GLU A 151 -1.55 -11.26 -8.90
C GLU A 151 -2.12 -10.39 -10.02
N TYR A 152 -2.51 -9.18 -9.69
CA TYR A 152 -3.06 -8.23 -10.66
C TYR A 152 -1.95 -7.59 -11.50
N ARG A 153 -2.27 -7.23 -12.75
CA ARG A 153 -1.33 -6.60 -13.68
C ARG A 153 -0.88 -5.24 -13.20
N LEU A 154 0.43 -4.97 -13.36
CA LEU A 154 1.11 -3.76 -12.90
C LEU A 154 1.45 -2.83 -14.06
N ALA A 155 1.54 -1.54 -13.77
CA ALA A 155 2.15 -0.55 -14.66
C ALA A 155 3.69 -0.64 -14.56
N PRO A 156 4.43 -0.18 -15.58
CA PRO A 156 3.96 0.48 -16.80
C PRO A 156 3.46 -0.45 -17.89
N GLU A 157 3.70 -1.77 -17.82
CA GLU A 157 3.33 -2.74 -18.86
C GLU A 157 1.80 -2.77 -19.06
N HIS A 158 1.08 -2.61 -17.97
CA HIS A 158 -0.38 -2.60 -17.94
C HIS A 158 -0.89 -1.43 -17.10
N ARG A 159 -0.93 -0.25 -17.71
CA ARG A 159 -1.35 0.98 -17.05
C ARG A 159 -2.78 0.91 -16.51
N PHE A 160 -3.12 1.86 -15.65
CA PHE A 160 -4.50 2.00 -15.16
C PHE A 160 -5.52 2.05 -16.33
N PRO A 161 -6.66 1.32 -16.26
CA PRO A 161 -7.18 0.59 -15.10
C PRO A 161 -6.97 -0.95 -15.15
N SER A 162 -5.89 -1.46 -15.75
CA SER A 162 -5.72 -2.91 -16.01
C SER A 162 -5.73 -3.73 -14.72
N GLY A 163 -4.95 -3.35 -13.70
CA GLY A 163 -4.93 -4.04 -12.41
C GLY A 163 -6.28 -4.00 -11.69
N LEU A 164 -7.00 -2.88 -11.76
CA LEU A 164 -8.35 -2.79 -11.22
C LEU A 164 -9.32 -3.77 -11.90
N LYS A 165 -9.23 -3.90 -13.23
CA LYS A 165 -10.07 -4.86 -13.97
C LYS A 165 -9.79 -6.31 -13.55
N ASP A 166 -8.53 -6.65 -13.30
CA ASP A 166 -8.15 -7.98 -12.82
C ASP A 166 -8.74 -8.26 -11.43
N CYS A 167 -8.58 -7.32 -10.50
CA CYS A 167 -9.14 -7.41 -9.15
C CYS A 167 -10.68 -7.55 -9.17
N LEU A 168 -11.36 -6.78 -10.01
CA LEU A 168 -12.81 -6.86 -10.20
C LEU A 168 -13.24 -8.21 -10.79
N SER A 169 -12.51 -8.73 -11.79
CA SER A 169 -12.85 -9.99 -12.44
C SER A 169 -12.75 -11.16 -11.47
N VAL A 170 -11.65 -11.22 -10.69
CA VAL A 170 -11.48 -12.26 -9.65
C VAL A 170 -12.58 -12.15 -8.60
N SER A 171 -12.86 -10.92 -8.14
CA SER A 171 -13.86 -10.71 -7.10
C SER A 171 -15.27 -11.11 -7.57
N ARG A 172 -15.70 -10.67 -8.74
CA ARG A 172 -17.00 -11.06 -9.32
C ARG A 172 -17.14 -12.58 -9.44
N GLU A 173 -16.13 -13.24 -9.97
CA GLU A 173 -16.11 -14.70 -10.09
C GLU A 173 -16.32 -15.40 -8.75
N LEU A 174 -15.65 -14.91 -7.68
CA LEU A 174 -15.80 -15.47 -6.34
C LEU A 174 -17.16 -15.17 -5.69
N PHE A 175 -17.79 -14.05 -6.04
CA PHE A 175 -19.15 -13.73 -5.59
C PHE A 175 -20.21 -14.54 -6.34
N GLU A 176 -20.03 -14.79 -7.63
CA GLU A 176 -20.97 -15.53 -8.47
C GLU A 176 -20.86 -17.05 -8.27
N ASN A 177 -19.63 -17.56 -8.27
CA ASN A 177 -19.33 -18.99 -8.31
C ASN A 177 -18.55 -19.46 -7.07
N GLY A 178 -18.70 -18.79 -5.92
CA GLY A 178 -17.94 -19.09 -4.69
C GLY A 178 -18.02 -20.56 -4.26
N TYR A 179 -19.14 -21.23 -4.51
CA TYR A 179 -19.31 -22.64 -4.20
C TYR A 179 -18.27 -23.53 -4.91
N ASP A 180 -17.92 -23.24 -6.16
CA ASP A 180 -16.92 -23.99 -6.93
C ASP A 180 -15.50 -23.83 -6.37
N TYR A 181 -15.31 -22.80 -5.56
CA TYR A 181 -14.07 -22.51 -4.83
C TYR A 181 -14.15 -22.88 -3.35
N GLN A 182 -15.25 -23.50 -2.92
CA GLN A 182 -15.56 -23.82 -1.53
C GLN A 182 -15.54 -22.56 -0.62
N ILE A 183 -16.06 -21.45 -1.12
CA ILE A 183 -16.14 -20.16 -0.43
C ILE A 183 -17.62 -19.79 -0.27
N ASN A 184 -17.99 -19.33 0.92
CA ASN A 184 -19.32 -18.76 1.13
C ASN A 184 -19.33 -17.31 0.61
N SER A 185 -20.03 -17.08 -0.51
CA SER A 185 -20.11 -15.75 -1.15
C SER A 185 -20.71 -14.67 -0.25
N ASN A 186 -21.46 -15.03 0.79
CA ASN A 186 -21.99 -14.08 1.77
C ASN A 186 -20.98 -13.71 2.86
N ARG A 187 -19.78 -14.32 2.88
CA ARG A 187 -18.75 -14.12 3.89
C ARG A 187 -17.40 -13.78 3.27
N ILE A 188 -17.41 -12.98 2.20
CA ILE A 188 -16.20 -12.51 1.53
C ILE A 188 -15.78 -11.16 2.10
N ILE A 189 -14.54 -11.11 2.61
CA ILE A 189 -13.84 -9.90 3.05
C ILE A 189 -12.99 -9.42 1.88
N ILE A 190 -13.07 -8.14 1.56
CA ILE A 190 -12.15 -7.50 0.62
C ILE A 190 -11.07 -6.79 1.44
N SER A 191 -9.81 -7.03 1.14
CA SER A 191 -8.69 -6.48 1.91
C SER A 191 -7.53 -6.07 1.00
N GLY A 192 -6.71 -5.17 1.51
CA GLY A 192 -5.47 -4.74 0.85
C GLY A 192 -4.76 -3.65 1.62
N ASP A 193 -3.51 -3.42 1.23
CA ASP A 193 -2.64 -2.41 1.82
C ASP A 193 -2.21 -1.36 0.79
N SER A 194 -2.03 -0.11 1.20
CA SER A 194 -1.49 0.95 0.32
C SER A 194 -2.31 1.08 -0.99
N ALA A 195 -1.68 0.91 -2.15
CA ALA A 195 -2.33 0.83 -3.47
C ALA A 195 -3.34 -0.33 -3.55
N GLY A 196 -3.05 -1.48 -2.90
CA GLY A 196 -3.99 -2.59 -2.78
C GLY A 196 -5.20 -2.24 -1.91
N GLY A 197 -5.01 -1.39 -0.88
CA GLY A 197 -6.10 -0.82 -0.10
C GLY A 197 -7.00 0.12 -0.93
N ASN A 198 -6.40 0.88 -1.84
CA ASN A 198 -7.14 1.63 -2.85
C ASN A 198 -8.01 0.70 -3.70
N LEU A 199 -7.39 -0.33 -4.30
CA LEU A 199 -8.10 -1.33 -5.10
C LEU A 199 -9.22 -2.00 -4.30
N ALA A 200 -8.98 -2.35 -3.03
CA ALA A 200 -9.97 -2.97 -2.17
C ALA A 200 -11.23 -2.10 -1.98
N LEU A 201 -11.03 -0.80 -1.77
CA LEU A 201 -12.14 0.15 -1.63
C LEU A 201 -12.89 0.35 -2.95
N VAL A 202 -12.17 0.55 -4.06
CA VAL A 202 -12.77 0.73 -5.39
C VAL A 202 -13.51 -0.52 -5.87
N VAL A 203 -12.93 -1.71 -5.66
CA VAL A 203 -13.58 -3.00 -5.95
C VAL A 203 -14.84 -3.16 -5.12
N SER A 204 -14.80 -2.85 -3.82
CA SER A 204 -15.99 -2.93 -2.96
C SER A 204 -17.12 -2.03 -3.45
N HIS A 205 -16.82 -0.78 -3.86
CA HIS A 205 -17.81 0.11 -4.47
C HIS A 205 -18.41 -0.46 -5.75
N SER A 206 -17.56 -0.99 -6.63
CA SER A 206 -18.01 -1.55 -7.90
C SER A 206 -18.91 -2.77 -7.68
N LEU A 207 -18.52 -3.67 -6.78
CA LEU A 207 -19.32 -4.86 -6.42
C LEU A 207 -20.68 -4.48 -5.85
N ILE A 208 -20.74 -3.45 -4.99
CA ILE A 208 -22.01 -2.97 -4.44
C ILE A 208 -22.91 -2.40 -5.54
N ASN A 209 -22.35 -1.66 -6.50
CA ASN A 209 -23.10 -1.15 -7.66
C ASN A 209 -23.61 -2.29 -8.55
N ASP A 210 -22.90 -3.41 -8.61
CA ASP A 210 -23.30 -4.63 -9.31
C ASP A 210 -24.32 -5.48 -8.52
N GLY A 211 -24.65 -5.08 -7.28
CA GLY A 211 -25.61 -5.77 -6.41
C GLY A 211 -25.03 -6.78 -5.44
N TYR A 212 -23.71 -6.98 -5.41
CA TYR A 212 -23.03 -7.85 -4.45
C TYR A 212 -22.87 -7.16 -3.09
N LYS A 213 -22.69 -7.95 -2.03
CA LYS A 213 -22.57 -7.45 -0.66
C LYS A 213 -21.31 -7.99 0.00
N PRO A 214 -20.15 -7.32 -0.12
CA PRO A 214 -18.97 -7.69 0.64
C PRO A 214 -19.30 -7.73 2.14
N TYR A 215 -18.83 -8.77 2.82
CA TYR A 215 -19.11 -8.97 4.25
C TYR A 215 -18.40 -7.93 5.13
N LEU A 216 -17.14 -7.64 4.78
CA LEU A 216 -16.27 -6.73 5.50
C LEU A 216 -15.24 -6.12 4.54
N LEU A 217 -14.81 -4.90 4.81
CA LEU A 217 -13.70 -4.24 4.12
C LEU A 217 -12.58 -3.97 5.12
N SER A 218 -11.37 -4.52 4.87
CA SER A 218 -10.21 -4.35 5.72
C SER A 218 -9.10 -3.62 4.96
N LEU A 219 -8.77 -2.40 5.38
CA LEU A 219 -7.87 -1.48 4.70
C LEU A 219 -6.64 -1.17 5.56
N LEU A 220 -5.46 -1.52 5.09
CA LEU A 220 -4.20 -1.22 5.75
C LEU A 220 -3.57 0.01 5.06
N TYR A 221 -3.48 1.12 5.79
CA TYR A 221 -2.93 2.41 5.32
C TYR A 221 -3.18 2.67 3.82
N PRO A 222 -4.47 2.66 3.40
CA PRO A 222 -4.83 2.73 1.99
C PRO A 222 -4.46 4.09 1.37
N SER A 223 -4.09 4.09 0.09
CA SER A 223 -4.00 5.31 -0.73
C SER A 223 -5.39 5.69 -1.20
N LEU A 224 -5.92 6.82 -0.76
CA LEU A 224 -7.33 7.16 -0.94
C LEU A 224 -7.59 8.33 -1.89
N GLN A 225 -6.54 9.11 -2.21
CA GLN A 225 -6.67 10.25 -3.11
C GLN A 225 -5.33 10.60 -3.78
N PHE A 226 -5.43 11.27 -4.93
CA PHE A 226 -4.32 11.86 -5.69
C PHE A 226 -4.67 13.30 -6.08
N PHE A 227 -5.45 13.97 -5.24
CA PHE A 227 -5.96 15.32 -5.46
C PHE A 227 -5.12 16.37 -4.74
N ASP A 228 -4.76 16.12 -3.46
CA ASP A 228 -4.01 17.07 -2.63
C ASP A 228 -2.76 16.43 -2.04
N PHE A 229 -1.61 16.76 -2.62
CA PHE A 229 -0.29 16.37 -2.13
C PHE A 229 0.28 17.38 -1.11
N THR A 230 -0.53 18.31 -0.63
CA THR A 230 -0.12 19.32 0.36
C THR A 230 -0.64 19.01 1.76
N LEU A 231 -1.33 17.89 1.98
CA LEU A 231 -1.74 17.44 3.30
C LEU A 231 -0.56 17.42 4.28
N PRO A 232 -0.76 17.67 5.58
CA PRO A 232 0.32 17.77 6.55
C PRO A 232 1.26 16.55 6.57
N SER A 233 0.75 15.33 6.48
CA SER A 233 1.57 14.12 6.41
C SER A 233 2.47 14.09 5.17
N TYR A 234 2.00 14.54 4.01
CA TYR A 234 2.83 14.70 2.82
C TYR A 234 3.94 15.72 3.05
N ARG A 235 3.60 16.93 3.53
CA ARG A 235 4.59 17.99 3.81
C ARG A 235 5.62 17.57 4.84
N MET A 236 5.20 16.83 5.86
CA MET A 236 6.06 16.38 6.95
C MET A 236 7.04 15.31 6.48
N TYR A 237 6.55 14.26 5.83
CA TYR A 237 7.33 13.04 5.58
C TYR A 237 8.06 13.05 4.25
N LEU A 238 7.53 13.68 3.19
CA LEU A 238 8.25 13.82 1.92
C LEU A 238 9.51 14.68 2.08
N LYS A 239 9.37 15.88 2.68
CA LYS A 239 10.52 16.79 2.89
C LYS A 239 11.62 16.20 3.76
N GLN A 240 11.25 15.41 4.76
CA GLN A 240 12.22 14.78 5.65
C GLN A 240 12.85 13.51 5.05
N ASN A 241 12.42 13.11 3.85
CA ASN A 241 12.90 11.89 3.17
C ASN A 241 12.81 10.64 4.07
N ILE A 242 11.88 10.64 5.02
CA ILE A 242 11.75 9.61 6.06
C ILE A 242 11.34 8.26 5.46
N LEU A 243 10.63 8.29 4.34
CA LEU A 243 10.05 7.09 3.75
C LEU A 243 10.87 6.67 2.54
N GLY A 244 11.92 5.88 2.75
CA GLY A 244 12.88 5.49 1.72
C GLY A 244 12.28 4.94 0.42
N VAL A 245 11.08 4.36 0.47
CA VAL A 245 10.37 3.84 -0.70
C VAL A 245 9.37 4.85 -1.25
N LEU A 246 8.71 5.64 -0.38
CA LEU A 246 7.74 6.68 -0.76
C LEU A 246 8.35 8.08 -0.66
N ASN A 247 9.37 8.36 -1.43
CA ASN A 247 9.96 9.70 -1.57
C ASN A 247 9.33 10.46 -2.77
N GLU A 248 9.67 11.76 -2.88
CA GLU A 248 9.15 12.63 -3.95
C GLU A 248 9.40 12.05 -5.35
N ASN A 249 10.62 11.58 -5.63
CA ASN A 249 10.98 11.03 -6.93
C ASN A 249 10.19 9.77 -7.27
N ASN A 250 9.97 8.89 -6.29
CA ASN A 250 9.21 7.66 -6.49
C ASN A 250 7.73 7.95 -6.71
N LEU A 251 7.17 8.95 -6.03
CA LEU A 251 5.78 9.36 -6.24
C LEU A 251 5.59 9.99 -7.63
N ILE A 252 6.50 10.87 -8.06
CA ILE A 252 6.52 11.43 -9.42
C ILE A 252 6.62 10.30 -10.45
N SER A 253 7.56 9.37 -10.28
CA SER A 253 7.75 8.24 -11.18
C SER A 253 6.51 7.35 -11.23
N MET A 254 5.90 7.06 -10.09
CA MET A 254 4.67 6.28 -10.01
C MET A 254 3.54 6.93 -10.82
N VAL A 255 3.28 8.20 -10.62
CA VAL A 255 2.23 8.93 -11.34
C VAL A 255 2.53 8.98 -12.84
N SER A 256 3.80 9.18 -13.24
CA SER A 256 4.22 9.16 -14.64
C SER A 256 3.96 7.80 -15.29
N LEU A 257 4.35 6.71 -14.63
CA LEU A 257 4.21 5.35 -15.16
C LEU A 257 2.74 4.85 -15.17
N LEU A 258 1.88 5.45 -14.36
CA LEU A 258 0.44 5.19 -14.38
C LEU A 258 -0.27 5.93 -15.51
N SER A 259 0.25 7.07 -15.95
CA SER A 259 -0.34 7.88 -17.02
C SER A 259 -0.29 7.17 -18.36
N GLU A 260 -1.35 7.30 -19.16
CA GLU A 260 -1.38 6.78 -20.55
C GLU A 260 -0.39 7.48 -21.47
N ASN A 261 -0.07 8.73 -21.17
CA ASN A 261 0.85 9.54 -21.95
C ASN A 261 2.22 9.56 -21.27
N ASP A 262 3.29 9.51 -22.04
CA ASP A 262 4.65 9.68 -21.56
C ASP A 262 4.91 11.17 -21.26
N ILE A 263 4.33 11.65 -20.15
CA ILE A 263 4.48 13.02 -19.71
C ILE A 263 5.62 13.14 -18.70
N GLN A 264 6.40 14.19 -18.87
CA GLN A 264 7.35 14.58 -17.84
C GLN A 264 6.57 15.23 -16.68
N ILE A 265 6.43 14.51 -15.59
CA ILE A 265 5.86 15.02 -14.35
C ILE A 265 6.99 15.68 -13.56
N THR A 266 6.74 16.89 -13.11
CA THR A 266 7.66 17.70 -12.31
C THR A 266 7.17 17.79 -10.86
N GLU A 267 7.96 18.48 -10.01
CA GLU A 267 7.57 18.81 -8.64
C GLU A 267 6.26 19.64 -8.55
N ASP A 268 5.79 20.18 -9.68
CA ASP A 268 4.52 20.90 -9.78
C ASP A 268 3.32 20.13 -9.21
N ILE A 269 3.39 18.79 -9.23
CA ILE A 269 2.34 17.92 -8.66
C ILE A 269 2.19 18.15 -7.15
N PHE A 270 3.29 18.43 -6.43
CA PHE A 270 3.27 18.69 -4.98
C PHE A 270 2.71 20.06 -4.60
N PHE A 271 2.45 20.91 -5.61
CA PHE A 271 1.73 22.17 -5.48
C PHE A 271 0.30 22.08 -6.00
N ASN A 272 -0.19 20.87 -6.25
CA ASN A 272 -1.53 20.59 -6.81
C ASN A 272 -1.79 21.30 -8.15
N LEU A 273 -0.74 21.48 -8.98
CA LEU A 273 -0.87 22.10 -10.31
C LEU A 273 -1.45 21.15 -11.36
N HIS A 274 -1.64 19.87 -11.02
CA HIS A 274 -2.36 18.90 -11.84
C HIS A 274 -3.89 18.99 -11.68
N VAL A 275 -4.39 19.89 -10.83
CA VAL A 275 -5.82 20.07 -10.56
C VAL A 275 -6.27 21.44 -11.08
N SER A 276 -7.35 21.49 -11.87
CA SER A 276 -7.96 22.73 -12.33
C SER A 276 -8.64 23.49 -11.19
N ILE A 277 -8.84 24.81 -11.34
CA ILE A 277 -9.57 25.63 -10.37
C ILE A 277 -10.98 25.09 -10.14
N ASP A 278 -11.66 24.66 -11.19
CA ASP A 278 -13.03 24.14 -11.09
C ASP A 278 -13.06 22.81 -10.34
N ASP A 279 -12.09 21.90 -10.61
CA ASP A 279 -11.97 20.64 -9.90
C ASP A 279 -11.59 20.88 -8.42
N LYS A 280 -10.70 21.86 -8.13
CA LYS A 280 -10.38 22.25 -6.76
C LYS A 280 -11.62 22.64 -5.98
N LYS A 281 -12.42 23.56 -6.50
CA LYS A 281 -13.67 24.01 -5.86
C LYS A 281 -14.69 22.88 -5.68
N LYS A 282 -14.79 22.00 -6.68
CA LYS A 282 -15.76 20.89 -6.67
C LYS A 282 -15.38 19.77 -5.71
N LEU A 283 -14.10 19.40 -5.67
CA LEU A 283 -13.63 18.17 -5.01
C LEU A 283 -13.07 18.41 -3.60
N TYR A 284 -12.55 19.61 -3.31
CA TYR A 284 -11.99 19.92 -2.00
C TYR A 284 -12.93 19.60 -0.81
N PRO A 285 -14.26 19.84 -0.86
CA PRO A 285 -15.15 19.52 0.24
C PRO A 285 -15.14 18.05 0.68
N PHE A 286 -14.69 17.13 -0.18
CA PHE A 286 -14.60 15.72 0.14
C PHE A 286 -13.37 15.36 1.00
N ILE A 287 -12.34 16.20 0.98
CA ILE A 287 -11.06 15.95 1.66
C ILE A 287 -10.64 17.09 2.60
N ASP A 288 -11.47 18.10 2.83
CA ASP A 288 -11.13 19.30 3.60
C ASP A 288 -10.53 18.97 4.98
N PRO A 289 -9.21 19.18 5.19
CA PRO A 289 -8.55 18.87 6.45
C PRO A 289 -9.02 19.76 7.61
N ASN A 290 -9.47 20.98 7.32
CA ASN A 290 -10.02 21.89 8.33
C ASN A 290 -11.29 21.27 8.96
N LYS A 291 -12.11 20.63 8.13
CA LYS A 291 -13.32 19.97 8.54
C LYS A 291 -13.08 18.62 9.21
N TYR A 292 -12.23 17.79 8.62
CA TYR A 292 -12.12 16.38 9.01
C TYR A 292 -10.97 16.09 9.97
N LEU A 293 -9.92 16.92 10.01
CA LEU A 293 -8.77 16.76 10.91
C LEU A 293 -8.74 17.82 12.02
N SER A 294 -9.61 18.83 11.96
CA SER A 294 -9.61 19.98 12.89
C SER A 294 -8.27 20.70 12.97
N ILE A 295 -7.57 20.81 11.86
CA ILE A 295 -6.28 21.48 11.71
C ILE A 295 -6.38 22.61 10.70
N SER A 296 -5.60 23.67 10.90
CA SER A 296 -5.50 24.74 9.90
C SER A 296 -4.68 24.24 8.70
N HIS A 297 -5.31 24.12 7.56
CA HIS A 297 -4.69 23.75 6.29
C HIS A 297 -5.08 24.76 5.21
N GLU A 298 -4.08 25.31 4.54
CA GLU A 298 -4.27 26.21 3.42
C GLU A 298 -4.23 25.44 2.10
N PHE A 299 -5.40 25.28 1.51
CA PHE A 299 -5.54 24.74 0.15
C PHE A 299 -5.75 25.92 -0.81
N ASN A 300 -4.86 26.09 -1.78
CA ASN A 300 -4.95 27.19 -2.73
C ASN A 300 -5.95 26.89 -3.85
N GLU A 301 -7.22 27.16 -3.60
CA GLU A 301 -8.31 26.94 -4.54
C GLU A 301 -8.24 27.83 -5.80
N THR A 302 -7.54 28.96 -5.72
CA THR A 302 -7.46 29.94 -6.82
C THR A 302 -6.22 29.77 -7.69
N GLN A 303 -5.27 28.97 -7.28
CA GLN A 303 -4.05 28.72 -8.04
C GLN A 303 -4.37 27.98 -9.35
N GLN A 304 -4.00 28.59 -10.48
CA GLN A 304 -4.18 28.00 -11.80
C GLN A 304 -3.33 26.74 -11.95
N GLY A 305 -3.94 25.65 -12.40
CA GLY A 305 -3.24 24.41 -12.73
C GLY A 305 -2.38 24.55 -13.99
N ASN A 306 -1.33 23.74 -14.07
CA ASN A 306 -0.54 23.55 -15.28
C ASN A 306 -1.39 22.79 -16.31
N LYS A 307 -1.71 23.43 -17.44
CA LYS A 307 -2.62 22.90 -18.46
C LYS A 307 -2.23 21.48 -18.93
N ASN A 308 -0.92 21.22 -19.07
CA ASN A 308 -0.43 19.92 -19.50
C ASN A 308 -0.70 18.86 -18.43
N LEU A 309 -0.37 19.14 -17.16
CA LEU A 309 -0.62 18.22 -16.05
C LEU A 309 -2.12 17.98 -15.85
N VAL A 310 -2.94 19.05 -15.86
CA VAL A 310 -4.40 18.96 -15.70
C VAL A 310 -5.02 18.02 -16.74
N ASN A 311 -4.62 18.15 -18.02
CA ASN A 311 -5.20 17.33 -19.08
C ASN A 311 -4.77 15.87 -19.00
N ASN A 312 -3.50 15.61 -18.73
CA ASN A 312 -2.93 14.25 -18.75
C ASN A 312 -3.15 13.47 -17.45
N LEU A 313 -3.35 14.16 -16.33
CA LEU A 313 -3.52 13.53 -15.01
C LEU A 313 -4.98 13.56 -14.50
N LYS A 314 -5.93 13.91 -15.35
CA LYS A 314 -7.35 13.96 -14.97
C LYS A 314 -7.87 12.61 -14.41
N PHE A 315 -7.32 11.49 -14.84
CA PHE A 315 -7.69 10.16 -14.34
C PHE A 315 -7.43 10.01 -12.84
N LEU A 316 -6.45 10.73 -12.27
CA LEU A 316 -6.17 10.75 -10.84
C LEU A 316 -7.35 11.25 -10.00
N LEU A 317 -8.19 12.13 -10.58
CA LEU A 317 -9.37 12.71 -9.93
C LEU A 317 -10.62 11.84 -10.09
N SER A 318 -10.50 10.72 -10.80
CA SER A 318 -11.59 9.75 -10.91
C SER A 318 -11.80 9.02 -9.56
N PRO A 319 -13.04 8.75 -9.13
CA PRO A 319 -13.31 7.89 -7.98
C PRO A 319 -12.71 6.47 -8.08
N LEU A 320 -12.39 6.01 -9.29
CA LEU A 320 -11.70 4.74 -9.52
C LEU A 320 -10.20 4.79 -9.17
N MET A 321 -9.64 5.97 -8.99
CA MET A 321 -8.25 6.18 -8.59
C MET A 321 -8.16 6.90 -7.24
N SER A 322 -9.04 7.86 -7.01
CA SER A 322 -9.16 8.63 -5.76
C SER A 322 -10.51 8.33 -5.08
N PRO A 323 -10.67 7.16 -4.45
CA PRO A 323 -11.94 6.73 -3.88
C PRO A 323 -12.43 7.62 -2.73
N LEU A 324 -11.59 8.45 -2.14
CA LEU A 324 -12.01 9.45 -1.17
C LEU A 324 -12.89 10.55 -1.80
N LEU A 325 -12.86 10.70 -3.13
CA LEU A 325 -13.66 11.70 -3.85
C LEU A 325 -15.10 11.21 -4.20
N VAL A 326 -15.50 10.03 -3.73
CA VAL A 326 -16.88 9.55 -3.91
C VAL A 326 -17.88 10.32 -3.05
N SER A 327 -19.16 10.28 -3.42
CA SER A 327 -20.22 10.92 -2.68
C SER A 327 -20.47 10.25 -1.31
N ASP A 328 -21.05 11.00 -0.38
CA ASP A 328 -21.45 10.48 0.93
C ASP A 328 -22.46 9.33 0.80
N GLN A 329 -23.36 9.41 -0.19
CA GLN A 329 -24.33 8.34 -0.48
C GLN A 329 -23.65 7.02 -0.83
N GLN A 330 -22.55 7.08 -1.57
CA GLN A 330 -21.76 5.88 -1.91
C GLN A 330 -20.98 5.35 -0.70
N LEU A 331 -20.43 6.22 0.14
CA LEU A 331 -19.72 5.83 1.36
C LEU A 331 -20.64 5.09 2.35
N ILE A 332 -21.88 5.52 2.50
CA ILE A 332 -22.86 4.88 3.41
C ILE A 332 -23.17 3.44 2.98
N GLN A 333 -23.09 3.12 1.70
CA GLN A 333 -23.38 1.78 1.18
C GLN A 333 -22.27 0.76 1.44
N LEU A 334 -21.04 1.20 1.75
CA LEU A 334 -19.94 0.29 2.05
C LEU A 334 -20.28 -0.69 3.18
N PRO A 335 -19.71 -1.88 3.23
CA PRO A 335 -19.86 -2.80 4.34
C PRO A 335 -19.25 -2.19 5.63
N LYS A 336 -19.20 -2.95 6.71
CA LYS A 336 -18.40 -2.57 7.88
C LYS A 336 -16.94 -2.44 7.46
N ILE A 337 -16.26 -1.41 7.96
CA ILE A 337 -14.89 -1.09 7.58
C ILE A 337 -13.96 -1.26 8.79
N LEU A 338 -12.85 -1.97 8.57
CA LEU A 338 -11.70 -2.00 9.44
C LEU A 338 -10.60 -1.18 8.77
N LEU A 339 -10.22 -0.07 9.35
CA LEU A 339 -9.20 0.83 8.83
C LEU A 339 -8.01 0.83 9.78
N PHE A 340 -6.83 0.63 9.22
CA PHE A 340 -5.56 0.66 9.94
C PHE A 340 -4.66 1.73 9.31
N THR A 341 -4.15 2.65 10.11
CA THR A 341 -3.22 3.71 9.67
C THR A 341 -1.91 3.62 10.42
N THR A 342 -0.85 4.18 9.87
CA THR A 342 0.49 4.20 10.47
C THR A 342 0.97 5.62 10.67
N GLU A 343 1.76 5.89 11.75
CA GLU A 343 2.20 7.23 12.09
C GLU A 343 3.17 7.78 11.04
N PHE A 344 4.19 6.99 10.69
CA PHE A 344 5.22 7.44 9.76
C PHE A 344 4.82 7.11 8.33
N ASP A 345 3.86 7.88 7.80
CA ASP A 345 3.23 7.61 6.51
C ASP A 345 2.70 8.90 5.85
N ILE A 346 3.03 9.11 4.58
CA ILE A 346 2.46 10.22 3.82
C ILE A 346 0.94 10.10 3.65
N LEU A 347 0.42 8.86 3.61
CA LEU A 347 -1.01 8.56 3.44
C LEU A 347 -1.80 8.63 4.76
N ARG A 348 -1.13 8.91 5.88
CA ARG A 348 -1.76 8.93 7.21
C ARG A 348 -3.01 9.81 7.25
N ASP A 349 -2.90 11.03 6.79
CA ASP A 349 -3.97 12.02 6.91
C ASP A 349 -5.17 11.68 6.02
N GLU A 350 -4.96 11.02 4.87
CA GLU A 350 -6.05 10.49 4.05
C GLU A 350 -6.90 9.47 4.81
N GLY A 351 -6.25 8.57 5.54
CA GLY A 351 -6.92 7.60 6.39
C GLY A 351 -7.73 8.26 7.50
N PHE A 352 -7.16 9.27 8.16
CA PHE A 352 -7.88 10.04 9.20
C PHE A 352 -9.07 10.82 8.63
N ILE A 353 -8.92 11.46 7.46
CA ILE A 353 -10.01 12.15 6.76
C ILE A 353 -11.13 11.15 6.44
N PHE A 354 -10.78 9.97 5.90
CA PHE A 354 -11.74 8.93 5.58
C PHE A 354 -12.51 8.46 6.82
N ALA A 355 -11.81 8.18 7.92
CA ALA A 355 -12.42 7.78 9.18
C ALA A 355 -13.36 8.86 9.72
N SER A 356 -12.90 10.11 9.77
CA SER A 356 -13.68 11.26 10.25
C SER A 356 -14.94 11.48 9.40
N ARG A 357 -14.80 11.39 8.08
CA ARG A 357 -15.92 11.53 7.16
C ARG A 357 -16.97 10.43 7.34
N LEU A 358 -16.55 9.16 7.47
CA LEU A 358 -17.46 8.05 7.75
C LEU A 358 -18.19 8.22 9.09
N ASN A 359 -17.47 8.63 10.14
CA ASN A 359 -18.08 8.92 11.43
C ASN A 359 -19.13 10.04 11.35
N SER A 360 -18.87 11.10 10.57
CA SER A 360 -19.83 12.18 10.35
C SER A 360 -21.12 11.73 9.65
N LEU A 361 -21.04 10.61 8.92
CA LEU A 361 -22.16 9.96 8.23
C LEU A 361 -22.82 8.86 9.08
N ASN A 362 -22.46 8.72 10.35
CA ASN A 362 -22.90 7.65 11.25
C ASN A 362 -22.63 6.24 10.69
N LYS A 363 -21.60 6.10 9.85
CA LYS A 363 -21.18 4.81 9.31
C LYS A 363 -20.28 4.07 10.29
N THR A 364 -20.61 2.81 10.58
CA THR A 364 -19.80 1.98 11.46
C THR A 364 -18.41 1.72 10.85
N ILE A 365 -17.38 2.20 11.52
CA ILE A 365 -15.97 1.98 11.19
C ILE A 365 -15.22 1.61 12.46
N TYR A 366 -14.31 0.66 12.36
CA TYR A 366 -13.23 0.44 13.33
C TYR A 366 -11.96 1.06 12.76
N HIS A 367 -11.41 2.05 13.44
CA HIS A 367 -10.14 2.69 13.04
C HIS A 367 -9.10 2.46 14.13
N HIS A 368 -7.98 1.85 13.75
CA HIS A 368 -6.81 1.70 14.60
C HIS A 368 -5.59 2.38 13.97
N HIS A 369 -4.91 3.19 14.78
CA HIS A 369 -3.71 3.89 14.38
C HIS A 369 -2.49 3.29 15.07
N PHE A 370 -1.53 2.78 14.27
CA PHE A 370 -0.25 2.29 14.77
C PHE A 370 0.74 3.46 14.92
N SER A 371 0.85 3.97 16.14
CA SER A 371 1.70 5.14 16.48
C SER A 371 3.20 4.87 16.37
N ASN A 372 3.62 3.62 16.24
CA ASN A 372 5.01 3.18 16.13
C ASN A 372 5.30 2.43 14.82
N ALA A 373 4.47 2.59 13.79
CA ALA A 373 4.64 1.91 12.51
C ALA A 373 4.89 2.90 11.36
N PHE A 374 5.57 2.41 10.33
CA PHE A 374 5.79 3.12 9.08
C PHE A 374 5.09 2.43 7.92
N HIS A 375 4.90 3.15 6.82
CA HIS A 375 4.24 2.64 5.61
C HIS A 375 4.92 1.39 5.07
N GLY A 376 4.16 0.32 4.83
CA GLY A 376 4.68 -0.96 4.32
C GLY A 376 5.41 -1.82 5.34
N ALA A 377 5.44 -1.46 6.63
CA ALA A 377 6.18 -2.20 7.64
C ALA A 377 5.79 -3.68 7.74
N HIS A 378 4.52 -4.01 7.51
CA HIS A 378 3.95 -5.35 7.68
C HIS A 378 4.55 -6.44 6.77
N VAL A 379 5.24 -6.07 5.67
CA VAL A 379 5.90 -7.05 4.78
C VAL A 379 7.26 -7.53 5.32
N PHE A 380 7.85 -6.80 6.26
CA PHE A 380 9.17 -7.12 6.82
C PHE A 380 9.09 -8.05 8.04
N LEU A 381 8.48 -9.21 7.86
CA LEU A 381 8.22 -10.16 8.95
C LEU A 381 9.44 -11.00 9.33
N TYR A 382 10.31 -11.35 8.38
CA TYR A 382 11.41 -12.28 8.56
C TYR A 382 12.71 -11.77 7.92
N GLY A 383 13.80 -12.49 8.14
CA GLY A 383 15.11 -12.18 7.57
C GLY A 383 15.86 -11.04 8.27
N PRO A 384 16.96 -10.57 7.68
CA PRO A 384 17.80 -9.52 8.26
C PRO A 384 17.08 -8.17 8.43
N LEU A 385 16.11 -7.90 7.56
CA LEU A 385 15.32 -6.67 7.55
C LEU A 385 14.00 -6.80 8.35
N ARG A 386 13.85 -7.83 9.17
CA ARG A 386 12.67 -8.00 10.03
C ARG A 386 12.49 -6.82 10.97
N PHE A 387 11.26 -6.27 11.03
CA PHE A 387 10.83 -5.29 12.02
C PHE A 387 9.83 -5.93 12.99
N GLU A 388 9.96 -5.62 14.28
CA GLU A 388 9.04 -6.16 15.30
C GLU A 388 7.61 -5.66 15.10
N VAL A 389 7.46 -4.41 14.68
CA VAL A 389 6.16 -3.81 14.37
C VAL A 389 5.43 -4.54 13.24
N ALA A 390 6.13 -5.23 12.33
CA ALA A 390 5.51 -6.00 11.25
C ALA A 390 4.60 -7.11 11.77
N HIS A 391 5.08 -7.89 12.74
CA HIS A 391 4.28 -8.93 13.40
C HIS A 391 3.10 -8.33 14.16
N GLN A 392 3.33 -7.27 14.94
CA GLN A 392 2.28 -6.58 15.68
C GLN A 392 1.15 -6.09 14.77
N MET A 393 1.49 -5.55 13.60
CA MET A 393 0.49 -5.09 12.63
C MET A 393 -0.38 -6.24 12.11
N ILE A 394 0.23 -7.35 11.67
CA ILE A 394 -0.51 -8.50 11.15
C ILE A 394 -1.34 -9.18 12.25
N GLU A 395 -0.76 -9.41 13.43
CA GLU A 395 -1.45 -10.03 14.55
C GLU A 395 -2.66 -9.20 15.01
N HIS A 396 -2.47 -7.89 15.16
CA HIS A 396 -3.56 -7.00 15.54
C HIS A 396 -4.66 -6.96 14.47
N THR A 397 -4.29 -6.82 13.20
CA THR A 397 -5.25 -6.83 12.09
C THR A 397 -6.04 -8.13 12.05
N ALA A 398 -5.37 -9.27 12.16
CA ALA A 398 -6.00 -10.59 12.19
C ALA A 398 -6.97 -10.73 13.38
N GLN A 399 -6.55 -10.30 14.58
CA GLN A 399 -7.40 -10.35 15.78
C GLN A 399 -8.66 -9.50 15.62
N ILE A 400 -8.54 -8.31 15.01
CA ILE A 400 -9.69 -7.46 14.76
C ILE A 400 -10.63 -8.08 13.70
N ILE A 401 -10.08 -8.68 12.64
CA ILE A 401 -10.89 -9.44 11.67
C ILE A 401 -11.67 -10.54 12.39
N ILE A 402 -11.01 -11.37 13.21
CA ILE A 402 -11.63 -12.46 13.97
C ILE A 402 -12.79 -11.95 14.85
N ASN A 403 -12.60 -10.84 15.54
CA ASN A 403 -13.62 -10.24 16.40
C ASN A 403 -14.87 -9.77 15.62
N HIS A 404 -14.80 -9.76 14.29
CA HIS A 404 -15.86 -9.31 13.40
C HIS A 404 -16.42 -10.40 12.48
N LEU A 405 -15.89 -11.65 12.60
CA LEU A 405 -16.44 -12.84 11.95
C LEU A 405 -17.61 -13.43 12.71
#